data_4a248f7936fb11bb9e4151127bb261fb
#
_entry.id   4a248f7936fb11bb9e4151127bb261fb
#
_cell.length_a   1.000
_cell.length_b   1.000
_cell.length_c   1.000
_cell.angle_alpha   90.00
_cell.angle_beta   90.00
_cell.angle_gamma   90.00
#
_symmetry.space_group_name_H-M   'P 1'
#
loop_
_entity.id
_entity.type
_entity.pdbx_description
1 polymer ?
#
loop_
_entity_poly.entity_id
_entity_poly.type
_entity_poly.pdbx_seq_one_letter_code
_entity_poly.pdbx_strand_id
1 'polypeptide(L)'
;FIEMILPRSKAEAYRVALALGPVVFLEELLFRSLLIGGLSPLFPAPLLMVLVSILFGVLHAPQGLWGMVGAGAAGMIFGTLFLAEQSLIAPVVAHYVANVVQIALAMRLRAKRKADQLAGISSTVD
;
A
#
# COMPACT_ATOMS: atom_id res chain seq x y z
N PHE A 1 -12.36 -2.33 -9.28
CA PHE A 1 -12.21 -2.66 -7.85
C PHE A 1 -11.76 -1.44 -7.03
N ILE A 2 -10.70 -0.73 -7.44
CA ILE A 2 -10.15 0.43 -6.71
C ILE A 2 -11.19 1.56 -6.58
N GLU A 3 -11.99 1.82 -7.60
CA GLU A 3 -13.01 2.89 -7.57
C GLU A 3 -14.15 2.64 -6.56
N MET A 4 -14.42 1.39 -6.21
CA MET A 4 -15.43 1.03 -5.20
C MET A 4 -14.95 1.29 -3.77
N ILE A 5 -13.63 1.24 -3.55
CA ILE A 5 -13.02 1.36 -2.21
C ILE A 5 -12.57 2.80 -1.94
N LEU A 6 -12.40 3.63 -2.98
CA LEU A 6 -11.94 5.01 -2.82
C LEU A 6 -12.94 5.85 -2.04
N PRO A 7 -12.48 6.57 -1.01
CA PRO A 7 -13.32 7.50 -0.25
C PRO A 7 -14.00 8.53 -1.16
N ARG A 8 -15.26 8.81 -0.88
CA ARG A 8 -16.07 9.77 -1.64
C ARG A 8 -16.05 11.17 -1.03
N SER A 9 -15.63 11.27 0.22
CA SER A 9 -15.56 12.52 0.98
C SER A 9 -14.28 12.59 1.82
N LYS A 10 -13.94 13.79 2.28
CA LYS A 10 -12.82 14.00 3.21
C LYS A 10 -13.03 13.26 4.54
N ALA A 11 -14.28 13.19 5.01
CA ALA A 11 -14.62 12.48 6.24
C ALA A 11 -14.40 10.97 6.09
N GLU A 12 -14.79 10.38 4.95
CA GLU A 12 -14.49 8.98 4.65
C GLU A 12 -12.99 8.73 4.54
N ALA A 13 -12.24 9.63 3.86
CA ALA A 13 -10.80 9.52 3.75
C ALA A 13 -10.11 9.51 5.12
N TYR A 14 -10.57 10.34 6.04
CA TYR A 14 -10.08 10.36 7.43
C TYR A 14 -10.36 9.04 8.16
N ARG A 15 -11.59 8.51 8.04
CA ARG A 15 -11.95 7.21 8.64
C ARG A 15 -11.12 6.07 8.08
N VAL A 16 -10.90 6.05 6.76
CA VAL A 16 -10.05 5.05 6.11
C VAL A 16 -8.60 5.19 6.59
N ALA A 17 -8.07 6.40 6.67
CA ALA A 17 -6.71 6.63 7.18
C ALA A 17 -6.56 6.13 8.64
N LEU A 18 -7.54 6.38 9.50
CA LEU A 18 -7.52 5.83 10.87
C LEU A 18 -7.58 4.30 10.89
N ALA A 19 -8.42 3.70 10.05
CA ALA A 19 -8.55 2.24 9.98
C ALA A 19 -7.30 1.56 9.41
N LEU A 20 -6.55 2.23 8.54
CA LEU A 20 -5.29 1.71 7.99
C LEU A 20 -4.20 1.49 9.04
N GLY A 21 -4.18 2.27 10.11
CA GLY A 21 -3.15 2.14 11.15
C GLY A 21 -3.03 0.73 11.72
N PRO A 22 -4.10 0.17 12.32
CA PRO A 22 -4.10 -1.21 12.81
C PRO A 22 -3.83 -2.25 11.71
N VAL A 23 -4.37 -2.06 10.50
CA VAL A 23 -4.17 -2.99 9.38
C VAL A 23 -2.70 -3.05 8.99
N VAL A 24 -2.07 -1.90 8.74
CA VAL A 24 -0.65 -1.80 8.40
C VAL A 24 0.22 -2.39 9.51
N PHE A 25 -0.10 -2.09 10.77
CA PHE A 25 0.64 -2.65 11.89
C PHE A 25 0.59 -4.20 11.91
N LEU A 26 -0.59 -4.79 11.70
CA LEU A 26 -0.76 -6.24 11.65
C LEU A 26 -0.03 -6.86 10.45
N GLU A 27 -0.07 -6.20 9.29
CA GLU A 27 0.68 -6.66 8.12
C GLU A 27 2.19 -6.64 8.38
N GLU A 28 2.73 -5.55 8.92
CA GLU A 28 4.16 -5.48 9.23
C GLU A 28 4.56 -6.48 10.32
N LEU A 29 3.72 -6.68 11.32
CA LEU A 29 3.94 -7.70 12.35
C LEU A 29 4.01 -9.11 11.73
N LEU A 30 3.09 -9.43 10.82
CA LEU A 30 3.08 -10.72 10.14
C LEU A 30 4.27 -10.89 9.19
N PHE A 31 4.46 -9.96 8.27
CA PHE A 31 5.43 -10.12 7.19
C PHE A 31 6.87 -9.87 7.65
N ARG A 32 7.12 -8.87 8.51
CA ARG A 32 8.48 -8.51 8.93
C ARG A 32 8.86 -9.18 10.22
N SER A 33 8.06 -9.06 11.27
CA SER A 33 8.41 -9.66 12.55
C SER A 33 8.30 -11.18 12.52
N LEU A 34 7.16 -11.73 12.11
CA LEU A 34 6.93 -13.17 12.18
C LEU A 34 7.65 -13.92 11.04
N LEU A 35 7.42 -13.55 9.77
CA LEU A 35 7.98 -14.31 8.64
C LEU A 35 9.47 -14.04 8.45
N ILE A 36 9.94 -12.79 8.42
CA ILE A 36 11.36 -12.51 8.26
C ILE A 36 12.10 -12.74 9.58
N GLY A 37 11.69 -12.06 10.66
CA GLY A 37 12.35 -12.14 11.95
C GLY A 37 12.26 -13.54 12.59
N GLY A 38 11.06 -14.11 12.64
CA GLY A 38 10.81 -15.40 13.27
C GLY A 38 11.46 -16.59 12.55
N LEU A 39 11.60 -16.52 11.22
CA LEU A 39 12.26 -17.59 10.43
C LEU A 39 13.75 -17.35 10.20
N SER A 40 14.28 -16.19 10.55
CA SER A 40 15.71 -15.87 10.36
C SER A 40 16.69 -16.83 11.05
N PRO A 41 16.36 -17.53 12.15
CA PRO A 41 17.23 -18.58 12.69
C PRO A 41 17.36 -19.81 11.78
N LEU A 42 16.40 -20.02 10.86
CA LEU A 42 16.35 -21.19 9.98
C LEU A 42 16.84 -20.87 8.56
N PHE A 43 16.67 -19.64 8.11
CA PHE A 43 16.99 -19.21 6.73
C PHE A 43 17.66 -17.84 6.72
N PRO A 44 18.51 -17.55 5.70
CA PRO A 44 19.14 -16.25 5.55
C PRO A 44 18.09 -15.13 5.44
N ALA A 45 18.17 -14.11 6.27
CA ALA A 45 17.21 -13.00 6.30
C ALA A 45 17.03 -12.28 4.94
N PRO A 46 18.08 -12.07 4.10
CA PRO A 46 17.89 -11.51 2.75
C PRO A 46 17.03 -12.40 1.84
N LEU A 47 17.17 -13.72 1.94
CA LEU A 47 16.34 -14.65 1.17
C LEU A 47 14.88 -14.56 1.62
N LEU A 48 14.63 -14.57 2.94
CA LEU A 48 13.30 -14.39 3.50
C LEU A 48 12.69 -13.07 3.05
N MET A 49 13.46 -11.97 3.05
CA MET A 49 13.00 -10.66 2.60
C MET A 49 12.49 -10.73 1.15
N VAL A 50 13.23 -11.37 0.25
CA VAL A 50 12.81 -11.51 -1.16
C VAL A 50 11.53 -12.34 -1.27
N LEU A 51 11.50 -13.53 -0.65
CA LEU A 51 10.36 -14.44 -0.73
C LEU A 51 9.10 -13.82 -0.10
N VAL A 52 9.23 -13.18 1.05
CA VAL A 52 8.12 -12.51 1.73
C VAL A 52 7.62 -11.30 0.94
N SER A 53 8.51 -10.58 0.26
CA SER A 53 8.10 -9.46 -0.60
C SER A 53 7.37 -9.92 -1.86
N ILE A 54 7.76 -11.04 -2.45
CA ILE A 54 7.02 -11.67 -3.55
C ILE A 54 5.63 -12.11 -3.07
N LEU A 55 5.55 -12.78 -1.92
CA LEU A 55 4.28 -13.18 -1.33
C LEU A 55 3.37 -11.96 -1.06
N PHE A 56 3.93 -10.90 -0.49
CA PHE A 56 3.21 -9.66 -0.24
C PHE A 56 2.65 -9.05 -1.54
N GLY A 57 3.44 -9.04 -2.61
CA GLY A 57 2.98 -8.62 -3.94
C GLY A 57 1.85 -9.49 -4.47
N VAL A 58 1.98 -10.82 -4.41
CA VAL A 58 0.94 -11.76 -4.89
C VAL A 58 -0.38 -11.59 -4.15
N LEU A 59 -0.35 -11.35 -2.84
CA LEU A 59 -1.55 -11.08 -2.05
C LEU A 59 -2.27 -9.77 -2.44
N HIS A 60 -1.59 -8.88 -3.15
CA HIS A 60 -2.17 -7.66 -3.73
C HIS A 60 -2.73 -7.87 -5.16
N ALA A 61 -2.85 -9.12 -5.63
CA ALA A 61 -3.43 -9.46 -6.95
C ALA A 61 -4.78 -8.80 -7.26
N PRO A 62 -5.71 -8.59 -6.30
CA PRO A 62 -6.94 -7.84 -6.55
C PRO A 62 -6.74 -6.42 -7.05
N GLN A 63 -5.57 -5.82 -6.85
CA GLN A 63 -5.20 -4.49 -7.36
C GLN A 63 -4.68 -4.51 -8.82
N GLY A 64 -4.61 -5.71 -9.42
CA GLY A 64 -4.06 -5.93 -10.77
C GLY A 64 -2.54 -6.04 -10.80
N LEU A 65 -2.00 -6.29 -11.99
CA LEU A 65 -0.56 -6.55 -12.17
C LEU A 65 0.34 -5.43 -11.60
N TRP A 66 0.01 -4.18 -11.87
CA TRP A 66 0.78 -3.05 -11.37
C TRP A 66 0.68 -2.88 -9.86
N GLY A 67 -0.47 -3.23 -9.27
CA GLY A 67 -0.64 -3.29 -7.82
C GLY A 67 0.23 -4.37 -7.19
N MET A 68 0.28 -5.56 -7.78
CA MET A 68 1.16 -6.66 -7.36
C MET A 68 2.64 -6.25 -7.39
N VAL A 69 3.10 -5.70 -8.52
CA VAL A 69 4.49 -5.28 -8.70
C VAL A 69 4.84 -4.15 -7.71
N GLY A 70 3.96 -3.16 -7.60
CA GLY A 70 4.13 -2.04 -6.65
C GLY A 70 4.20 -2.50 -5.19
N ALA A 71 3.28 -3.40 -4.79
CA ALA A 71 3.28 -3.96 -3.44
C ALA A 71 4.52 -4.81 -3.18
N GLY A 72 4.96 -5.63 -4.13
CA GLY A 72 6.20 -6.41 -4.01
C GLY A 72 7.43 -5.53 -3.86
N ALA A 73 7.55 -4.46 -4.65
CA ALA A 73 8.63 -3.48 -4.54
C ALA A 73 8.60 -2.74 -3.19
N ALA A 74 7.41 -2.31 -2.74
CA ALA A 74 7.22 -1.73 -1.41
C ALA A 74 7.61 -2.74 -0.32
N GLY A 75 7.26 -4.01 -0.49
CA GLY A 75 7.66 -5.10 0.39
C GLY A 75 9.18 -5.20 0.56
N MET A 76 9.94 -5.06 -0.53
CA MET A 76 11.41 -5.02 -0.48
C MET A 76 11.93 -3.82 0.31
N ILE A 77 11.35 -2.64 0.11
CA ILE A 77 11.73 -1.41 0.84
C ILE A 77 11.45 -1.59 2.34
N PHE A 78 10.25 -2.03 2.71
CA PHE A 78 9.88 -2.22 4.12
C PHE A 78 10.70 -3.34 4.78
N GLY A 79 10.99 -4.43 4.05
CA GLY A 79 11.88 -5.49 4.50
C GLY A 79 13.31 -4.99 4.75
N THR A 80 13.84 -4.15 3.87
CA THR A 80 15.16 -3.52 4.03
C THR A 80 15.18 -2.61 5.26
N LEU A 81 14.15 -1.77 5.46
CA LEU A 81 14.02 -0.93 6.64
C LEU A 81 13.98 -1.77 7.93
N PHE A 82 13.22 -2.87 7.92
CA PHE A 82 13.13 -3.78 9.06
C PHE A 82 14.50 -4.39 9.42
N LEU A 83 15.24 -4.89 8.41
CA LEU A 83 16.55 -5.51 8.65
C LEU A 83 17.62 -4.49 9.05
N ALA A 84 17.56 -3.26 8.51
CA ALA A 84 18.50 -2.20 8.84
C ALA A 84 18.29 -1.64 10.26
N GLU A 85 17.04 -1.38 10.62
CA GLU A 85 16.69 -0.74 11.89
C GLU A 85 16.43 -1.73 13.03
N GLN A 86 16.29 -3.02 12.72
CA GLN A 86 15.90 -4.07 13.67
C GLN A 86 14.66 -3.70 14.49
N SER A 87 13.74 -2.99 13.86
CA SER A 87 12.54 -2.42 14.48
C SER A 87 11.38 -2.40 13.47
N LEU A 88 10.15 -2.57 13.95
CA LEU A 88 8.93 -2.42 13.15
C LEU A 88 8.51 -0.96 12.94
N ILE A 89 9.06 0.00 13.67
CA ILE A 89 8.62 1.40 13.62
C ILE A 89 8.81 1.97 12.21
N ALA A 90 10.01 1.84 11.65
CA ALA A 90 10.32 2.40 10.34
C ALA A 90 9.46 1.79 9.21
N PRO A 91 9.34 0.45 9.06
CA PRO A 91 8.47 -0.13 8.04
C PRO A 91 6.98 0.19 8.26
N VAL A 92 6.48 0.21 9.50
CA VAL A 92 5.08 0.59 9.79
C VAL A 92 4.79 2.03 9.35
N VAL A 93 5.67 2.97 9.71
CA VAL A 93 5.50 4.39 9.32
C VAL A 93 5.58 4.53 7.81
N ALA A 94 6.59 3.93 7.16
CA ALA A 94 6.75 4.00 5.71
C ALA A 94 5.56 3.41 4.96
N HIS A 95 5.06 2.25 5.40
CA HIS A 95 3.90 1.59 4.80
C HIS A 95 2.62 2.42 5.00
N TYR A 96 2.39 2.92 6.21
CA TYR A 96 1.24 3.77 6.49
C TYR A 96 1.22 5.02 5.62
N VAL A 97 2.36 5.73 5.54
CA VAL A 97 2.50 6.93 4.70
C VAL A 97 2.28 6.60 3.23
N ALA A 98 2.85 5.50 2.73
CA ALA A 98 2.65 5.06 1.35
C ALA A 98 1.16 4.85 1.03
N ASN A 99 0.42 4.17 1.89
CA ASN A 99 -1.01 3.93 1.71
C ASN A 99 -1.84 5.24 1.74
N VAL A 100 -1.55 6.14 2.67
CA VAL A 100 -2.24 7.45 2.74
C VAL A 100 -1.96 8.28 1.48
N VAL A 101 -0.71 8.31 1.01
CA VAL A 101 -0.33 9.02 -0.22
C VAL A 101 -1.04 8.42 -1.44
N GLN A 102 -1.08 7.09 -1.57
CA GLN A 102 -1.78 6.39 -2.65
C GLN A 102 -3.27 6.76 -2.69
N ILE A 103 -3.94 6.75 -1.55
CA ILE A 103 -5.36 7.16 -1.45
C ILE A 103 -5.54 8.62 -1.85
N ALA A 104 -4.71 9.51 -1.36
CA ALA A 104 -4.78 10.93 -1.69
C ALA A 104 -4.57 11.19 -3.20
N LEU A 105 -3.60 10.51 -3.81
CA LEU A 105 -3.35 10.60 -5.26
C LEU A 105 -4.52 10.03 -6.06
N ALA A 106 -5.07 8.89 -5.67
CA ALA A 106 -6.21 8.27 -6.34
C ALA A 106 -7.45 9.16 -6.28
N MET A 107 -7.71 9.81 -5.13
CA MET A 107 -8.80 10.78 -4.99
C MET A 107 -8.61 12.00 -5.90
N ARG A 108 -7.38 12.54 -5.99
CA ARG A 108 -7.06 13.67 -6.88
C ARG A 108 -7.26 13.32 -8.35
N LEU A 109 -6.78 12.15 -8.77
CA LEU A 109 -6.93 11.68 -10.15
C LEU A 109 -8.40 11.47 -10.52
N ARG A 110 -9.21 10.93 -9.60
CA ARG A 110 -10.65 10.78 -9.78
C ARG A 110 -11.35 12.14 -9.94
N ALA A 111 -11.00 13.10 -9.10
CA ALA A 111 -11.58 14.45 -9.19
C ALA A 111 -11.24 15.12 -10.52
N LYS A 112 -9.96 14.99 -10.98
CA LYS A 112 -9.53 15.50 -12.28
C LYS A 112 -10.30 14.88 -13.43
N ARG A 113 -10.39 13.55 -13.49
CA ARG A 113 -11.15 12.82 -14.54
C ARG A 113 -12.61 13.27 -14.61
N LYS A 114 -13.26 13.47 -13.46
CA LYS A 114 -14.64 13.94 -13.40
C LYS A 114 -14.78 15.37 -13.95
N ALA A 115 -13.82 16.26 -13.64
CA ALA A 115 -13.81 17.62 -14.17
C ALA A 115 -13.62 17.64 -15.69
N ASP A 116 -12.69 16.83 -16.22
CA ASP A 116 -12.41 16.72 -17.65
C ASP A 116 -13.63 16.18 -18.42
N GLN A 117 -14.34 15.20 -17.87
CA GLN A 117 -15.58 14.67 -18.46
C GLN A 117 -16.69 15.73 -18.54
N LEU A 118 -16.87 16.53 -17.49
CA LEU A 118 -17.88 17.60 -17.47
C LEU A 118 -17.54 18.71 -18.49
N ALA A 119 -16.27 19.09 -18.61
CA ALA A 119 -15.82 20.07 -19.59
C ALA A 119 -16.01 19.57 -21.03
N GLY A 120 -15.73 18.28 -21.30
CA GLY A 120 -15.95 17.69 -22.63
C GLY A 120 -17.43 17.64 -23.04
N ILE A 121 -18.33 17.39 -22.12
CA ILE A 121 -19.79 17.42 -22.40
C ILE A 121 -20.27 18.82 -22.72
N SER A 122 -19.77 19.86 -22.03
CA SER A 122 -20.14 21.25 -22.29
C SER A 122 -19.72 21.73 -23.70
N SER A 123 -18.57 21.26 -24.19
CA SER A 123 -18.06 21.64 -25.51
C SER A 123 -18.75 20.96 -26.70
N THR A 124 -19.60 19.96 -26.46
CA THR A 124 -20.33 19.23 -27.52
C THR A 124 -21.80 19.66 -27.64
N VAL A 125 -22.26 20.57 -26.79
CA VAL A 125 -23.67 21.06 -26.76
C VAL A 125 -23.80 22.46 -27.39
N ASP A 126 -22.68 23.13 -27.69
CA ASP A 126 -22.60 24.40 -28.44
C ASP A 126 -22.38 24.14 -29.94
#